data_037343744d612e4055da8d874f2220ab
#
_entry.id   037343744d612e4055da8d874f2220ab
#
_cell.length_a   1.000
_cell.length_b   1.000
_cell.length_c   1.000
_cell.angle_alpha   90.00
_cell.angle_beta   90.00
_cell.angle_gamma   90.00
#
_symmetry.space_group_name_H-M   'P 1'
#
loop_
_entity.id
_entity.type
_entity.pdbx_description
1 polymer ?
#
loop_
_entity_poly.entity_id
_entity_poly.type
_entity_poly.pdbx_seq_one_letter_code
_entity_poly.pdbx_strand_id
1 'polypeptide(L)'
;VDKKKSFLATGIYSYSSFTQDVADLNNHRLTASISYRKKWFRNSLTAGYLFGGRSSIFVSNNTYVSVDLLESKSLDISIQPRLGLFWGAQAITELVSSKLFELVDKDRFQMLNTELSIPLELDFRSWDIEIEYTFSIPNALPGEEGLENNGFVSVSIGYLLGL
;
A
#
# COMPACT_ATOMS: atom_id res chain seq x y z
N VAL A 1 -22.78 20.57 -10.97
CA VAL A 1 -23.28 19.19 -10.80
C VAL A 1 -22.59 18.60 -9.59
N ASP A 2 -23.37 18.35 -8.55
CA ASP A 2 -22.87 17.83 -7.27
C ASP A 2 -22.38 16.39 -7.51
N LYS A 3 -21.06 16.18 -7.66
CA LYS A 3 -20.48 14.87 -7.87
C LYS A 3 -20.68 14.04 -6.60
N LYS A 4 -21.58 13.09 -6.70
CA LYS A 4 -22.07 12.23 -5.62
C LYS A 4 -20.92 11.62 -4.81
N LYS A 5 -21.06 11.66 -3.50
CA LYS A 5 -20.29 10.84 -2.57
C LYS A 5 -20.51 9.37 -2.96
N SER A 6 -19.43 8.60 -3.08
CA SER A 6 -19.53 7.17 -3.38
C SER A 6 -18.81 6.35 -2.33
N PHE A 7 -19.41 5.21 -2.00
CA PHE A 7 -18.78 4.15 -1.23
C PHE A 7 -18.63 2.93 -2.13
N LEU A 8 -17.49 2.29 -2.06
CA LEU A 8 -17.21 1.05 -2.76
C LEU A 8 -16.65 0.04 -1.75
N ALA A 9 -17.22 -1.15 -1.74
CA ALA A 9 -16.67 -2.30 -1.01
C ALA A 9 -16.25 -3.37 -2.01
N THR A 10 -15.08 -3.96 -1.82
CA THR A 10 -14.52 -5.02 -2.68
C THR A 10 -13.94 -6.13 -1.83
N GLY A 11 -14.05 -7.37 -2.33
CA GLY A 11 -13.37 -8.53 -1.79
C GLY A 11 -12.56 -9.19 -2.90
N ILE A 12 -11.31 -9.56 -2.63
CA ILE A 12 -10.41 -10.19 -3.59
C ILE A 12 -9.74 -11.38 -2.92
N TYR A 13 -9.77 -12.52 -3.60
CA TYR A 13 -8.92 -13.66 -3.31
C TYR A 13 -7.86 -13.77 -4.39
N SER A 14 -6.62 -13.99 -4.01
CA SER A 14 -5.52 -14.24 -4.92
C SER A 14 -4.68 -15.43 -4.46
N TYR A 15 -4.13 -16.14 -5.42
CA TYR A 15 -3.19 -17.22 -5.22
C TYR A 15 -1.94 -16.95 -6.06
N SER A 16 -0.77 -17.11 -5.45
CA SER A 16 0.53 -17.01 -6.13
C SER A 16 1.25 -18.34 -6.00
N SER A 17 1.67 -18.90 -7.13
CA SER A 17 2.49 -20.10 -7.12
C SER A 17 3.96 -19.69 -7.20
N PHE A 18 4.77 -20.27 -6.33
CA PHE A 18 6.22 -20.07 -6.31
C PHE A 18 6.89 -21.32 -6.87
N THR A 19 7.89 -21.16 -7.74
CA THR A 19 8.63 -22.26 -8.36
C THR A 19 9.72 -22.85 -7.47
N GLN A 20 9.99 -22.24 -6.32
CA GLN A 20 10.91 -22.75 -5.32
C GLN A 20 10.15 -23.01 -4.03
N ASP A 21 10.44 -24.16 -3.40
CA ASP A 21 10.00 -24.46 -2.03
C ASP A 21 10.73 -23.54 -1.04
N VAL A 22 10.30 -22.29 -1.00
CA VAL A 22 10.71 -21.38 0.05
C VAL A 22 9.75 -21.62 1.21
N ALA A 23 10.22 -22.32 2.24
CA ALA A 23 9.47 -22.52 3.46
C ALA A 23 8.95 -21.18 3.99
N ASP A 24 7.69 -21.17 4.45
CA ASP A 24 7.01 -20.04 5.08
C ASP A 24 6.49 -18.90 4.17
N LEU A 25 6.55 -19.03 2.85
CA LEU A 25 5.86 -18.06 1.98
C LEU A 25 4.35 -18.29 1.95
N ASN A 26 3.60 -17.24 2.22
CA ASN A 26 2.15 -17.23 2.08
C ASN A 26 1.77 -17.06 0.60
N ASN A 27 1.15 -18.09 0.04
CA ASN A 27 0.73 -18.12 -1.36
C ASN A 27 -0.77 -17.85 -1.58
N HIS A 28 -1.53 -17.75 -0.49
CA HIS A 28 -2.93 -17.37 -0.53
C HIS A 28 -3.14 -16.03 0.14
N ARG A 29 -3.94 -15.19 -0.46
CA ARG A 29 -4.30 -13.87 0.07
C ARG A 29 -5.80 -13.62 -0.07
N LEU A 30 -6.45 -13.30 1.03
CA LEU A 30 -7.82 -12.82 1.06
C LEU A 30 -7.82 -11.36 1.51
N THR A 31 -8.43 -10.47 0.75
CA THR A 31 -8.52 -9.06 1.09
C THR A 31 -9.95 -8.56 1.01
N ALA A 32 -10.29 -7.67 1.92
CA ALA A 32 -11.51 -6.88 1.86
C ALA A 32 -11.15 -5.40 1.97
N SER A 33 -11.76 -4.57 1.15
CA SER A 33 -11.55 -3.14 1.21
C SER A 33 -12.85 -2.37 1.13
N ILE A 34 -12.84 -1.21 1.81
CA ILE A 34 -13.90 -0.22 1.73
C ILE A 34 -13.26 1.11 1.36
N SER A 35 -13.83 1.81 0.40
CA SER A 35 -13.37 3.12 0.01
C SER A 35 -14.50 4.13 -0.02
N TYR A 36 -14.15 5.35 0.39
CA TYR A 36 -14.98 6.53 0.31
C TYR A 36 -14.34 7.53 -0.65
N ARG A 37 -15.12 8.07 -1.56
CA ARG A 37 -14.68 9.09 -2.52
C ARG A 37 -15.60 10.29 -2.51
N LYS A 38 -15.01 11.46 -2.48
CA LYS A 38 -15.64 12.74 -2.72
C LYS A 38 -14.76 13.51 -3.71
N LYS A 39 -15.30 14.47 -4.47
CA LYS A 39 -14.65 15.19 -5.60
C LYS A 39 -13.10 15.26 -5.55
N TRP A 40 -12.56 15.74 -4.46
CA TRP A 40 -11.12 16.00 -4.27
C TRP A 40 -10.46 15.08 -3.23
N PHE A 41 -11.22 14.16 -2.65
CA PHE A 41 -10.75 13.33 -1.54
C PHE A 41 -11.15 11.88 -1.75
N ARG A 42 -10.22 10.98 -1.50
CA ARG A 42 -10.46 9.54 -1.45
C ARG A 42 -9.75 8.96 -0.22
N ASN A 43 -10.45 8.12 0.51
CA ASN A 43 -9.86 7.29 1.55
C ASN A 43 -10.24 5.84 1.32
N SER A 44 -9.30 4.93 1.50
CA SER A 44 -9.53 3.49 1.43
C SER A 44 -8.91 2.78 2.61
N LEU A 45 -9.66 1.89 3.22
CA LEU A 45 -9.24 0.97 4.25
C LEU A 45 -9.27 -0.43 3.68
N THR A 46 -8.17 -1.15 3.76
CA THR A 46 -8.05 -2.53 3.30
C THR A 46 -7.57 -3.40 4.46
N ALA A 47 -8.21 -4.51 4.68
CA ALA A 47 -7.73 -5.56 5.58
C ALA A 47 -7.50 -6.83 4.79
N GLY A 48 -6.49 -7.61 5.17
CA GLY A 48 -6.16 -8.83 4.48
C GLY A 48 -5.59 -9.90 5.40
N TYR A 49 -5.76 -11.13 4.95
CA TYR A 49 -5.25 -12.33 5.59
C TYR A 49 -4.42 -13.11 4.57
N LEU A 50 -3.20 -13.42 4.96
CA LEU A 50 -2.25 -14.22 4.20
C LEU A 50 -2.17 -15.61 4.84
N PHE A 51 -2.22 -16.66 4.02
CA PHE A 51 -2.16 -18.05 4.51
C PHE A 51 -1.54 -18.97 3.46
N GLY A 52 -1.24 -20.21 3.88
CA GLY A 52 -0.51 -21.21 3.05
C GLY A 52 0.94 -21.42 3.49
N GLY A 53 1.48 -20.54 4.29
CA GLY A 53 2.70 -20.66 5.10
C GLY A 53 2.39 -20.15 6.51
N ARG A 54 3.24 -19.28 7.06
CA ARG A 54 2.94 -18.62 8.34
C ARG A 54 1.83 -17.57 8.13
N SER A 55 0.68 -17.80 8.74
CA SER A 55 -0.47 -16.90 8.61
C SER A 55 -0.18 -15.51 9.15
N SER A 56 -0.64 -14.49 8.45
CA SER A 56 -0.42 -13.10 8.80
C SER A 56 -1.65 -12.24 8.48
N ILE A 57 -1.87 -11.22 9.28
CA ILE A 57 -2.92 -10.22 9.07
C ILE A 57 -2.26 -8.88 8.74
N PHE A 58 -2.84 -8.15 7.82
CA PHE A 58 -2.46 -6.77 7.56
C PHE A 58 -3.67 -5.86 7.44
N VAL A 59 -3.44 -4.58 7.72
CA VAL A 59 -4.39 -3.50 7.49
C VAL A 59 -3.64 -2.35 6.82
N SER A 60 -4.24 -1.72 5.83
CA SER A 60 -3.71 -0.50 5.24
C SER A 60 -4.78 0.56 5.12
N ASN A 61 -4.38 1.80 5.33
CA ASN A 61 -5.22 2.97 5.08
C ASN A 61 -4.50 3.88 4.10
N ASN A 62 -5.17 4.24 3.01
CA ASN A 62 -4.65 5.16 2.02
C ASN A 62 -5.60 6.35 1.89
N THR A 63 -5.04 7.53 2.04
CA THR A 63 -5.73 8.80 1.89
C THR A 63 -5.14 9.57 0.73
N TYR A 64 -5.97 10.01 -0.20
CA TYR A 64 -5.60 10.75 -1.40
C TYR A 64 -6.32 12.10 -1.41
N VAL A 65 -5.62 13.12 -1.87
CA VAL A 65 -6.19 14.44 -2.15
C VAL A 65 -5.88 14.76 -3.61
N SER A 66 -6.89 14.94 -4.44
CA SER A 66 -6.70 15.31 -5.85
C SER A 66 -6.79 16.82 -6.01
N VAL A 67 -5.78 17.39 -6.68
CA VAL A 67 -5.70 18.80 -7.01
C VAL A 67 -5.47 18.93 -8.52
N ASP A 68 -6.48 19.45 -9.22
CA ASP A 68 -6.40 19.72 -10.64
C ASP A 68 -5.58 21.01 -10.83
N LEU A 69 -4.45 20.94 -11.52
CA LEU A 69 -3.57 22.08 -11.81
C LEU A 69 -3.91 22.75 -13.13
N LEU A 70 -4.26 21.94 -14.13
CA LEU A 70 -4.69 22.38 -15.44
C LEU A 70 -5.76 21.43 -15.97
N GLU A 71 -6.85 21.98 -16.49
CA GLU A 71 -7.89 21.23 -17.17
C GLU A 71 -8.15 21.90 -18.53
N SER A 72 -7.87 21.19 -19.61
CA SER A 72 -8.11 21.66 -20.97
C SER A 72 -8.71 20.55 -21.83
N LYS A 73 -9.09 20.86 -23.07
CA LYS A 73 -9.65 19.85 -24.00
C LYS A 73 -8.68 18.75 -24.41
N SER A 74 -7.39 18.97 -24.27
CA SER A 74 -6.36 18.06 -24.81
C SER A 74 -5.27 17.70 -23.79
N LEU A 75 -5.25 18.38 -22.66
CA LEU A 75 -4.22 18.16 -21.63
C LEU A 75 -4.84 18.44 -20.26
N ASP A 76 -4.83 17.46 -19.40
CA ASP A 76 -5.16 17.58 -18.00
C ASP A 76 -3.92 17.30 -17.17
N ILE A 77 -3.66 18.12 -16.15
CA ILE A 77 -2.54 17.97 -15.23
C ILE A 77 -3.10 17.98 -13.82
N SER A 78 -2.81 16.95 -13.07
CA SER A 78 -3.20 16.85 -11.66
C SER A 78 -2.07 16.37 -10.78
N ILE A 79 -2.16 16.68 -9.49
CA ILE A 79 -1.35 16.04 -8.46
C ILE A 79 -2.28 15.36 -7.46
N GLN A 80 -1.86 14.18 -6.98
CA GLN A 80 -2.66 13.40 -6.03
C GLN A 80 -1.83 12.99 -4.79
N PRO A 81 -1.42 13.94 -3.93
CA PRO A 81 -0.73 13.60 -2.70
C PRO A 81 -1.43 12.47 -1.94
N ARG A 82 -0.64 11.48 -1.53
CA ARG A 82 -1.10 10.28 -0.84
C ARG A 82 -0.39 10.11 0.48
N LEU A 83 -1.15 9.79 1.52
CA LEU A 83 -0.66 9.25 2.78
C LEU A 83 -1.11 7.79 2.89
N GLY A 84 -0.15 6.88 2.93
CA GLY A 84 -0.35 5.46 3.18
C GLY A 84 0.12 5.09 4.58
N LEU A 85 -0.72 4.36 5.32
CA LEU A 85 -0.38 3.78 6.61
C LEU A 85 -0.56 2.27 6.51
N PHE A 86 0.44 1.52 6.94
CA PHE A 86 0.43 0.06 6.85
C PHE A 86 0.70 -0.56 8.22
N TRP A 87 -0.19 -1.44 8.64
CA TRP A 87 -0.09 -2.28 9.83
C TRP A 87 -0.05 -3.73 9.44
N GLY A 88 0.74 -4.52 10.15
CA GLY A 88 0.82 -5.96 9.93
C GLY A 88 1.20 -6.71 11.18
N ALA A 89 0.85 -8.00 11.19
CA ALA A 89 1.39 -8.94 12.14
C ALA A 89 2.75 -9.41 11.64
N GLN A 90 3.76 -9.26 12.47
CA GLN A 90 5.12 -9.70 12.21
C GLN A 90 5.63 -10.53 13.38
N ALA A 91 6.31 -11.61 13.06
CA ALA A 91 6.97 -12.42 14.07
C ALA A 91 8.21 -11.69 14.58
N ILE A 92 8.32 -11.58 15.88
CA ILE A 92 9.53 -11.15 16.56
C ILE A 92 10.01 -12.24 17.48
N THR A 93 11.33 -12.42 17.53
CA THR A 93 11.96 -13.34 18.46
C THR A 93 12.42 -12.56 19.68
N GLU A 94 11.81 -12.81 20.82
CA GLU A 94 12.17 -12.15 22.08
C GLU A 94 12.95 -13.12 22.98
N LEU A 95 14.03 -12.62 23.58
CA LEU A 95 14.73 -13.34 24.63
C LEU A 95 13.93 -13.23 25.94
N VAL A 96 13.24 -14.32 26.30
CA VAL A 96 12.36 -14.35 27.48
C VAL A 96 13.15 -14.54 28.77
N SER A 97 14.29 -15.24 28.69
CA SER A 97 15.15 -15.49 29.86
C SER A 97 16.62 -15.52 29.47
N SER A 98 17.39 -14.62 30.09
CA SER A 98 18.85 -14.61 29.92
C SER A 98 19.55 -15.81 30.59
N LYS A 99 18.88 -16.50 31.52
CA LYS A 99 19.44 -17.66 32.23
C LYS A 99 19.33 -18.98 31.45
N LEU A 100 18.33 -19.07 30.55
CA LEU A 100 18.04 -20.27 29.78
C LEU A 100 18.21 -20.09 28.26
N PHE A 101 18.54 -18.92 27.78
CA PHE A 101 18.59 -18.58 26.35
C PHE A 101 17.30 -18.99 25.61
N GLU A 102 16.17 -18.84 26.29
CA GLU A 102 14.88 -19.21 25.72
C GLU A 102 14.41 -18.08 24.81
N LEU A 103 14.37 -18.38 23.51
CA LEU A 103 13.83 -17.52 22.46
C LEU A 103 12.38 -17.91 22.21
N VAL A 104 11.47 -16.97 22.28
CA VAL A 104 10.05 -17.18 21.99
C VAL A 104 9.64 -16.28 20.86
N ASP A 105 9.11 -16.87 19.81
CA ASP A 105 8.53 -16.14 18.70
C ASP A 105 7.13 -15.64 19.08
N LYS A 106 6.95 -14.34 19.00
CA LYS A 106 5.65 -13.68 19.23
C LYS A 106 5.22 -12.93 17.99
N ASP A 107 3.95 -13.07 17.66
CA ASP A 107 3.33 -12.23 16.64
C ASP A 107 2.89 -10.90 17.27
N ARG A 108 3.41 -9.81 16.75
CA ARG A 108 2.95 -8.46 17.12
C ARG A 108 2.29 -7.81 15.91
N PHE A 109 1.10 -7.26 16.15
CA PHE A 109 0.43 -6.41 15.18
C PHE A 109 0.77 -4.94 15.49
N GLN A 110 1.47 -4.29 14.58
CA GLN A 110 1.87 -2.90 14.74
C GLN A 110 1.93 -2.16 13.41
N MET A 111 2.13 -0.85 13.47
CA MET A 111 2.39 -0.05 12.28
C MET A 111 3.79 -0.37 11.76
N LEU A 112 3.89 -0.83 10.53
CA LEU A 112 5.13 -1.26 9.90
C LEU A 112 5.72 -0.19 8.99
N ASN A 113 4.85 0.61 8.34
CA ASN A 113 5.31 1.60 7.38
C ASN A 113 4.35 2.79 7.28
N THR A 114 4.91 3.96 7.02
CA THR A 114 4.21 5.16 6.59
C THR A 114 4.77 5.61 5.26
N GLU A 115 3.91 5.82 4.27
CA GLU A 115 4.30 6.28 2.94
C GLU A 115 3.68 7.64 2.64
N LEU A 116 4.51 8.54 2.14
CA LEU A 116 4.09 9.81 1.58
C LEU A 116 4.43 9.79 0.09
N SER A 117 3.47 9.99 -0.78
CA SER A 117 3.74 10.08 -2.20
C SER A 117 3.05 11.28 -2.84
N ILE A 118 3.66 11.78 -3.91
CA ILE A 118 3.15 12.90 -4.69
C ILE A 118 3.26 12.50 -6.17
N PRO A 119 2.23 11.84 -6.73
CA PRO A 119 2.13 11.62 -8.15
C PRO A 119 1.74 12.91 -8.87
N LEU A 120 2.39 13.15 -9.99
CA LEU A 120 2.03 14.12 -11.02
C LEU A 120 1.47 13.35 -12.19
N GLU A 121 0.19 13.53 -12.47
CA GLU A 121 -0.53 12.89 -13.57
C GLU A 121 -0.67 13.88 -14.74
N LEU A 122 -0.40 13.39 -15.93
CA LEU A 122 -0.45 14.13 -17.19
C LEU A 122 -1.28 13.32 -18.19
N ASP A 123 -2.54 13.70 -18.36
CA ASP A 123 -3.42 13.12 -19.38
C ASP A 123 -3.37 13.97 -20.65
N PHE A 124 -2.77 13.42 -21.70
CA PHE A 124 -2.66 14.09 -23.00
C PHE A 124 -3.26 13.24 -24.09
N ARG A 125 -4.46 13.57 -24.56
CA ARG A 125 -5.22 12.83 -25.59
C ARG A 125 -5.43 11.37 -25.19
N SER A 126 -4.64 10.46 -25.79
CA SER A 126 -4.65 9.02 -25.49
C SER A 126 -3.49 8.59 -24.59
N TRP A 127 -2.65 9.49 -24.17
CA TRP A 127 -1.51 9.22 -23.30
C TRP A 127 -1.86 9.57 -21.86
N ASP A 128 -1.49 8.67 -20.98
CA ASP A 128 -1.53 8.81 -19.52
C ASP A 128 -0.08 8.66 -19.02
N ILE A 129 0.46 9.68 -18.40
CA ILE A 129 1.83 9.71 -17.90
C ILE A 129 1.78 10.08 -16.41
N GLU A 130 2.31 9.22 -15.57
CA GLU A 130 2.43 9.48 -14.15
C GLU A 130 3.89 9.50 -13.74
N ILE A 131 4.29 10.52 -12.99
CA ILE A 131 5.60 10.62 -12.33
C ILE A 131 5.33 10.73 -10.84
N GLU A 132 5.69 9.72 -10.07
CA GLU A 132 5.44 9.68 -8.62
C GLU A 132 6.77 9.70 -7.86
N TYR A 133 6.86 10.59 -6.87
CA TYR A 133 7.87 10.50 -5.82
C TYR A 133 7.25 9.90 -4.58
N THR A 134 7.81 8.81 -4.08
CA THR A 134 7.39 8.14 -2.85
C THR A 134 8.48 8.21 -1.81
N PHE A 135 8.12 8.59 -0.58
CA PHE A 135 8.97 8.58 0.61
C PHE A 135 8.39 7.60 1.62
N SER A 136 9.17 6.58 1.97
CA SER A 136 8.81 5.50 2.88
C SER A 136 9.52 5.68 4.22
N ILE A 137 8.76 5.60 5.29
CA ILE A 137 9.21 5.71 6.68
C ILE A 137 8.87 4.38 7.36
N PRO A 138 9.79 3.40 7.36
CA PRO A 138 9.56 2.14 8.05
C PRO A 138 9.59 2.37 9.58
N ASN A 139 8.74 1.63 10.29
CA ASN A 139 8.75 1.60 11.74
C ASN A 139 9.45 0.32 12.20
N ALA A 140 10.61 0.48 12.79
CA ALA A 140 11.39 -0.63 13.29
C ALA A 140 10.65 -1.41 14.38
N LEU A 141 10.74 -2.72 14.32
CA LEU A 141 10.35 -3.63 15.40
C LEU A 141 11.39 -3.60 16.50
N PRO A 142 11.03 -3.96 17.75
CA PRO A 142 12.01 -4.17 18.79
C PRO A 142 13.08 -5.19 18.34
N GLY A 143 14.34 -4.76 18.34
CA GLY A 143 15.46 -5.58 17.89
C GLY A 143 15.82 -5.48 16.40
N GLU A 144 15.05 -4.76 15.59
CA GLU A 144 15.45 -4.41 14.23
C GLU A 144 16.33 -3.16 14.25
N GLU A 145 17.49 -3.29 13.62
CA GLU A 145 18.42 -2.18 13.41
C GLU A 145 18.62 -1.96 11.91
N GLY A 146 18.91 -0.72 11.52
CA GLY A 146 19.29 -0.39 10.15
C GLY A 146 18.13 -0.15 9.18
N LEU A 147 16.89 -0.02 9.65
CA LEU A 147 15.81 0.45 8.81
C LEU A 147 15.96 1.96 8.60
N GLU A 148 16.21 2.35 7.36
CA GLU A 148 16.35 3.76 6.98
C GLU A 148 15.13 4.22 6.17
N ASN A 149 14.82 5.51 6.33
CA ASN A 149 13.87 6.17 5.44
C ASN A 149 14.39 6.11 4.01
N ASN A 150 13.52 5.79 3.07
CA ASN A 150 13.89 5.67 1.67
C ASN A 150 12.93 6.45 0.78
N GLY A 151 13.48 7.03 -0.28
CA GLY A 151 12.72 7.74 -1.31
C GLY A 151 13.06 7.21 -2.70
N PHE A 152 12.04 7.05 -3.54
CA PHE A 152 12.22 6.64 -4.92
C PHE A 152 11.27 7.39 -5.85
N VAL A 153 11.64 7.45 -7.11
CA VAL A 153 10.82 7.99 -8.19
C VAL A 153 10.37 6.84 -9.07
N SER A 154 9.10 6.80 -9.39
CA SER A 154 8.52 5.91 -10.40
C SER A 154 7.94 6.71 -11.56
N VAL A 155 7.97 6.13 -12.75
CA VAL A 155 7.37 6.70 -13.96
C VAL A 155 6.54 5.62 -14.62
N SER A 156 5.29 5.91 -14.88
CA SER A 156 4.40 5.05 -15.68
C SER A 156 3.91 5.79 -16.91
N ILE A 157 3.75 5.06 -18.01
CA ILE A 157 3.23 5.59 -19.27
C ILE A 157 2.19 4.62 -19.80
N GLY A 158 0.97 5.13 -19.93
CA GLY A 158 -0.17 4.44 -20.52
C GLY A 158 -0.55 5.01 -21.87
N TYR A 159 -1.08 4.18 -22.76
CA TYR A 159 -1.68 4.62 -24.01
C TYR A 159 -3.02 3.92 -24.23
N LEU A 160 -4.08 4.71 -24.39
CA LEU A 160 -5.42 4.21 -24.66
C LEU A 160 -5.61 4.04 -26.17
N LEU A 161 -5.67 2.80 -26.61
CA LEU A 161 -6.07 2.46 -28.00
C LEU A 161 -7.58 2.70 -28.11
N GLY A 162 -7.96 3.72 -28.88
CA GLY A 162 -9.38 3.88 -29.29
C GLY A 162 -9.79 2.70 -30.18
N LEU A 163 -10.68 1.85 -29.69
CA LEU A 163 -11.35 0.81 -30.45
C LEU A 163 -12.64 1.37 -31.05
#